data_8ee661205fb171ac3b3d00e279415a46
#
_entry.id   8ee661205fb171ac3b3d00e279415a46
#
_cell.length_a   1.000
_cell.length_b   1.000
_cell.length_c   1.000
_cell.angle_alpha   90.00
_cell.angle_beta   90.00
_cell.angle_gamma   90.00
#
_symmetry.space_group_name_H-M   'P 1'
#
loop_
_entity.id
_entity.type
_entity.pdbx_description
1 polymer ?
#
loop_
_entity_poly.entity_id
_entity_poly.type
_entity_poly.pdbx_seq_one_letter_code
_entity_poly.pdbx_strand_id
1 'polypeptide(L)'
;MSWSAVGIDHLRMDFILIAREPGVSKSEACREFNISRKTGYKWLARYAAGGVAALVDASRRPVSSPLRVSGDVVVELVRLRGKHEYRGPKKLRAMLLRRGFSPDAVPSLATIGRILRRSGLSETKGRGRPPKQLPTGPLSSAEGPNDVWTVDFKGWWLTRDGRRCEPLTIRDLHSRFLLCLRPVVRRRTDEVRAVFEEVFGRYGLPGVIRSDNGSPFASLTGPCGLTRLSAWWRTLGIKLERIDPGHPEQNGGHERMHGDLAREVQRQPAATVAEEELRLERWRVEFNLERPHEALGMKVPGEVYHPSSQKLGDARPYVYPLDFERRRVAKDGCILLQGQTVYLSEALGRQEVGLERLSEACRRVWFCDLAVGEIVRDGDGYTRRPAAPACQPPPTDCNPCPDNKV
;
A
#
# COMPACT_ATOMS: atom_id res chain seq x y z
N MET A 1 -54.25 3.04 23.63
CA MET A 1 -53.95 4.27 24.39
C MET A 1 -52.63 4.02 25.14
N SER A 2 -51.66 4.89 24.90
CA SER A 2 -50.36 4.86 25.56
C SER A 2 -50.52 5.40 26.97
N TRP A 3 -49.90 4.73 27.94
CA TRP A 3 -49.84 5.11 29.35
C TRP A 3 -49.10 6.45 29.45
N SER A 4 -49.83 7.51 29.69
CA SER A 4 -49.25 8.85 29.79
C SER A 4 -48.64 9.05 31.20
N ALA A 5 -47.43 9.62 31.22
CA ALA A 5 -46.77 10.39 32.30
C ALA A 5 -46.59 9.78 33.71
N VAL A 6 -47.23 8.72 34.09
CA VAL A 6 -47.01 7.98 35.36
C VAL A 6 -46.14 6.76 35.02
N GLY A 7 -45.07 6.53 35.74
CA GLY A 7 -44.19 5.39 35.48
C GLY A 7 -44.98 4.08 35.53
N ILE A 8 -44.77 3.18 34.57
CA ILE A 8 -45.46 1.89 34.43
C ILE A 8 -45.44 1.11 35.76
N ASP A 9 -44.40 1.28 36.55
CA ASP A 9 -44.20 0.63 37.82
C ASP A 9 -45.17 1.13 38.90
N HIS A 10 -45.55 2.41 38.90
CA HIS A 10 -46.57 2.99 39.78
C HIS A 10 -47.95 2.45 39.43
N LEU A 11 -48.32 2.43 38.17
CA LEU A 11 -49.61 1.90 37.72
C LEU A 11 -49.80 0.40 38.05
N ARG A 12 -48.72 -0.38 38.01
CA ARG A 12 -48.75 -1.79 38.44
C ARG A 12 -48.96 -1.92 39.93
N MET A 13 -48.32 -1.01 40.71
CA MET A 13 -48.48 -0.98 42.13
C MET A 13 -49.93 -0.59 42.54
N ASP A 14 -50.48 0.45 41.91
CA ASP A 14 -51.86 0.90 42.10
C ASP A 14 -52.86 -0.23 41.79
N PHE A 15 -52.66 -0.96 40.68
CA PHE A 15 -53.45 -2.14 40.34
C PHE A 15 -53.37 -3.21 41.47
N ILE A 16 -52.16 -3.49 41.99
CA ILE A 16 -51.97 -4.47 43.06
C ILE A 16 -52.68 -4.06 44.36
N LEU A 17 -52.63 -2.79 44.72
CA LEU A 17 -53.29 -2.24 45.91
C LEU A 17 -54.80 -2.43 45.81
N ILE A 18 -55.41 -1.98 44.69
CA ILE A 18 -56.87 -2.08 44.48
C ILE A 18 -57.30 -3.54 44.36
N ALA A 19 -56.58 -4.39 43.64
CA ALA A 19 -56.93 -5.81 43.47
C ALA A 19 -56.81 -6.63 44.77
N ARG A 20 -56.22 -6.07 45.87
CA ARG A 20 -56.08 -6.70 47.19
C ARG A 20 -57.01 -6.10 48.19
N GLU A 21 -57.78 -5.08 47.88
CA GLU A 21 -58.76 -4.52 48.84
C GLU A 21 -59.89 -5.52 49.18
N PRO A 22 -60.33 -5.59 50.41
CA PRO A 22 -61.45 -6.45 50.76
C PRO A 22 -62.74 -6.07 50.04
N GLY A 23 -63.36 -7.03 49.36
CA GLY A 23 -64.60 -6.82 48.64
C GLY A 23 -64.42 -6.48 47.13
N VAL A 24 -63.23 -6.19 46.67
CA VAL A 24 -62.97 -5.91 45.27
C VAL A 24 -62.76 -7.17 44.46
N SER A 25 -63.52 -7.33 43.35
CA SER A 25 -63.31 -8.43 42.42
C SER A 25 -62.09 -8.19 41.58
N LYS A 26 -61.13 -9.16 41.49
CA LYS A 26 -59.95 -9.11 40.60
C LYS A 26 -60.30 -8.82 39.16
N SER A 27 -61.48 -9.27 38.72
CA SER A 27 -62.00 -9.01 37.38
C SER A 27 -62.40 -7.57 37.15
N GLU A 28 -62.89 -6.92 38.22
CA GLU A 28 -63.28 -5.51 38.23
C GLU A 28 -62.06 -4.62 38.18
N ALA A 29 -61.08 -4.87 39.07
CA ALA A 29 -59.80 -4.20 39.02
C ALA A 29 -59.10 -4.31 37.63
N CYS A 30 -59.14 -5.48 36.98
CA CYS A 30 -58.57 -5.60 35.64
C CYS A 30 -59.32 -4.75 34.60
N ARG A 31 -60.64 -4.57 34.73
CA ARG A 31 -61.42 -3.72 33.85
C ARG A 31 -61.11 -2.22 34.08
N GLU A 32 -60.97 -1.82 35.28
CA GLU A 32 -60.62 -0.46 35.67
C GLU A 32 -59.25 -0.02 35.10
N PHE A 33 -58.25 -0.90 35.18
CA PHE A 33 -56.92 -0.66 34.60
C PHE A 33 -56.81 -1.01 33.13
N ASN A 34 -57.90 -1.39 32.47
CA ASN A 34 -57.95 -1.77 31.06
C ASN A 34 -56.92 -2.84 30.70
N ILE A 35 -56.72 -3.85 31.53
CA ILE A 35 -55.82 -4.97 31.34
C ILE A 35 -56.59 -6.30 31.28
N SER A 36 -56.02 -7.29 30.57
CA SER A 36 -56.61 -8.63 30.57
C SER A 36 -56.48 -9.29 31.95
N ARG A 37 -57.42 -10.16 32.27
CA ARG A 37 -57.35 -10.98 33.52
C ARG A 37 -56.02 -11.73 33.61
N LYS A 38 -55.51 -12.27 32.46
CA LYS A 38 -54.23 -12.98 32.39
C LYS A 38 -53.10 -12.04 32.84
N THR A 39 -53.10 -10.78 32.41
CA THR A 39 -52.13 -9.76 32.78
C THR A 39 -52.24 -9.39 34.27
N GLY A 40 -53.46 -9.22 34.76
CA GLY A 40 -53.70 -8.95 36.18
C GLY A 40 -53.19 -10.07 37.09
N TYR A 41 -53.56 -11.31 36.84
CA TYR A 41 -53.07 -12.46 37.61
C TYR A 41 -51.53 -12.61 37.51
N LYS A 42 -50.95 -12.34 36.38
CA LYS A 42 -49.48 -12.31 36.20
C LYS A 42 -48.80 -11.33 37.18
N TRP A 43 -49.33 -10.12 37.28
CA TRP A 43 -48.76 -9.10 38.18
C TRP A 43 -49.01 -9.39 39.64
N LEU A 44 -50.19 -9.90 40.01
CA LEU A 44 -50.46 -10.36 41.36
C LEU A 44 -49.51 -11.50 41.80
N ALA A 45 -49.29 -12.49 40.93
CA ALA A 45 -48.34 -13.58 41.21
C ALA A 45 -46.91 -13.08 41.37
N ARG A 46 -46.48 -12.13 40.53
CA ARG A 46 -45.14 -11.53 40.64
C ARG A 46 -44.95 -10.77 41.95
N TYR A 47 -45.94 -9.96 42.30
CA TYR A 47 -45.91 -9.23 43.56
C TYR A 47 -45.88 -10.17 44.78
N ALA A 48 -46.66 -11.25 44.74
CA ALA A 48 -46.65 -12.26 45.80
C ALA A 48 -45.30 -12.95 45.97
N ALA A 49 -44.56 -13.18 44.85
CA ALA A 49 -43.27 -13.85 44.83
C ALA A 49 -42.08 -12.95 45.22
N GLY A 50 -42.11 -11.65 44.88
CA GLY A 50 -40.95 -10.77 45.06
C GLY A 50 -41.26 -9.32 45.41
N GLY A 51 -42.48 -9.02 45.84
CA GLY A 51 -42.90 -7.68 46.28
C GLY A 51 -42.81 -6.65 45.14
N VAL A 52 -42.63 -5.39 45.52
CA VAL A 52 -42.55 -4.24 44.60
C VAL A 52 -41.44 -4.40 43.57
N ALA A 53 -40.28 -4.97 43.94
CA ALA A 53 -39.16 -5.18 43.04
C ALA A 53 -39.48 -6.12 41.84
N ALA A 54 -40.46 -7.01 42.00
CA ALA A 54 -40.90 -7.93 40.95
C ALA A 54 -41.85 -7.29 39.92
N LEU A 55 -42.32 -6.05 40.15
CA LEU A 55 -43.17 -5.31 39.24
C LEU A 55 -42.39 -4.64 38.09
N VAL A 56 -41.06 -4.58 38.18
CA VAL A 56 -40.19 -4.11 37.08
C VAL A 56 -40.21 -5.13 35.95
N ASP A 57 -40.11 -4.63 34.69
CA ASP A 57 -40.06 -5.50 33.54
C ASP A 57 -38.80 -6.38 33.56
N ALA A 58 -39.00 -7.70 33.57
CA ALA A 58 -37.87 -8.61 33.42
C ALA A 58 -37.24 -8.46 32.03
N SER A 59 -35.91 -8.58 31.99
CA SER A 59 -35.18 -8.60 30.72
C SER A 59 -35.75 -9.66 29.77
N ARG A 60 -36.05 -9.27 28.52
CA ARG A 60 -36.47 -10.19 27.46
C ARG A 60 -35.31 -10.90 26.78
N ARG A 61 -34.10 -10.64 27.24
CA ARG A 61 -32.91 -11.31 26.67
C ARG A 61 -32.92 -12.79 27.04
N PRO A 62 -32.54 -13.65 26.08
CA PRO A 62 -32.34 -15.07 26.37
C PRO A 62 -31.34 -15.26 27.54
N VAL A 63 -31.60 -16.18 28.44
CA VAL A 63 -30.73 -16.52 29.58
C VAL A 63 -29.41 -17.13 29.03
N SER A 64 -29.46 -17.86 27.92
CA SER A 64 -28.28 -18.40 27.23
C SER A 64 -28.21 -17.88 25.84
N SER A 65 -27.01 -17.68 25.31
CA SER A 65 -26.73 -17.27 23.96
C SER A 65 -25.63 -18.18 23.40
N PRO A 66 -25.98 -19.35 22.83
CA PRO A 66 -25.03 -20.34 22.34
C PRO A 66 -24.06 -19.79 21.29
N LEU A 67 -24.50 -18.79 20.52
CA LEU A 67 -23.70 -18.13 19.49
C LEU A 67 -22.91 -16.91 20.00
N ARG A 68 -22.77 -16.78 21.34
CA ARG A 68 -21.97 -15.68 21.90
C ARG A 68 -20.50 -15.89 21.60
N VAL A 69 -19.88 -14.86 21.03
CA VAL A 69 -18.42 -14.83 20.80
C VAL A 69 -17.69 -15.00 22.14
N SER A 70 -16.69 -15.88 22.18
CA SER A 70 -15.91 -16.14 23.41
C SER A 70 -15.20 -14.88 23.89
N GLY A 71 -14.99 -14.77 25.21
CA GLY A 71 -14.30 -13.64 25.81
C GLY A 71 -12.90 -13.43 25.25
N ASP A 72 -12.16 -14.50 25.04
CA ASP A 72 -10.78 -14.47 24.52
C ASP A 72 -10.70 -13.84 23.13
N VAL A 73 -11.63 -14.19 22.23
CA VAL A 73 -11.72 -13.58 20.88
C VAL A 73 -12.03 -12.08 20.99
N VAL A 74 -12.93 -11.69 21.91
CA VAL A 74 -13.26 -10.27 22.10
C VAL A 74 -12.07 -9.48 22.65
N VAL A 75 -11.38 -10.00 23.66
CA VAL A 75 -10.18 -9.39 24.25
C VAL A 75 -9.09 -9.22 23.19
N GLU A 76 -8.81 -10.29 22.44
CA GLU A 76 -7.78 -10.24 21.39
C GLU A 76 -8.18 -9.28 20.26
N LEU A 77 -9.46 -9.22 19.87
CA LEU A 77 -9.97 -8.28 18.88
C LEU A 77 -9.77 -6.82 19.31
N VAL A 78 -10.09 -6.52 20.57
CA VAL A 78 -9.90 -5.18 21.15
C VAL A 78 -8.42 -4.83 21.22
N ARG A 79 -7.56 -5.77 21.64
CA ARG A 79 -6.12 -5.61 21.69
C ARG A 79 -5.52 -5.34 20.29
N LEU A 80 -5.93 -6.11 19.30
CA LEU A 80 -5.52 -5.92 17.89
C LEU A 80 -5.94 -4.56 17.37
N ARG A 81 -7.15 -4.12 17.66
CA ARG A 81 -7.66 -2.83 17.24
C ARG A 81 -6.92 -1.68 17.94
N GLY A 82 -6.58 -1.82 19.21
CA GLY A 82 -5.78 -0.83 19.95
C GLY A 82 -4.37 -0.68 19.37
N LYS A 83 -3.71 -1.80 19.02
CA LYS A 83 -2.40 -1.79 18.36
C LYS A 83 -2.47 -1.22 16.92
N HIS A 84 -3.59 -1.40 16.21
CA HIS A 84 -3.74 -1.11 14.80
C HIS A 84 -5.04 -0.36 14.52
N GLU A 85 -5.09 0.89 14.93
CA GLU A 85 -6.30 1.75 14.90
C GLU A 85 -7.01 1.83 13.53
N TYR A 86 -6.26 1.72 12.43
CA TYR A 86 -6.77 1.88 11.07
C TYR A 86 -7.15 0.57 10.37
N ARG A 87 -7.00 -0.59 11.03
CA ARG A 87 -7.35 -1.88 10.43
C ARG A 87 -8.84 -2.17 10.60
N GLY A 88 -9.55 -2.32 9.48
CA GLY A 88 -10.98 -2.64 9.46
C GLY A 88 -11.28 -4.11 9.80
N PRO A 89 -12.59 -4.47 9.96
CA PRO A 89 -13.03 -5.81 10.34
C PRO A 89 -12.47 -6.95 9.50
N LYS A 90 -12.29 -6.76 8.17
CA LYS A 90 -11.72 -7.77 7.28
C LYS A 90 -10.29 -8.15 7.68
N LYS A 91 -9.43 -7.15 7.88
CA LYS A 91 -8.03 -7.36 8.27
C LYS A 91 -7.92 -7.93 9.68
N LEU A 92 -8.73 -7.43 10.62
CA LEU A 92 -8.77 -7.95 12.00
C LEU A 92 -9.20 -9.42 12.05
N ARG A 93 -10.19 -9.82 11.22
CA ARG A 93 -10.60 -11.21 11.07
C ARG A 93 -9.45 -12.09 10.57
N ALA A 94 -8.76 -11.66 9.53
CA ALA A 94 -7.60 -12.38 8.99
C ALA A 94 -6.48 -12.52 10.04
N MET A 95 -6.24 -11.48 10.85
CA MET A 95 -5.24 -11.51 11.91
C MET A 95 -5.61 -12.48 13.05
N LEU A 96 -6.88 -12.58 13.43
CA LEU A 96 -7.34 -13.58 14.42
C LEU A 96 -7.07 -15.00 13.91
N LEU A 97 -7.43 -15.29 12.66
CA LEU A 97 -7.15 -16.59 12.03
C LEU A 97 -5.66 -16.93 12.03
N ARG A 98 -4.81 -15.96 11.69
CA ARG A 98 -3.33 -16.11 11.69
C ARG A 98 -2.75 -16.34 13.11
N ARG A 99 -3.46 -15.95 14.14
CA ARG A 99 -3.10 -16.20 15.54
C ARG A 99 -3.60 -17.52 16.10
N GLY A 100 -4.16 -18.38 15.24
CA GLY A 100 -4.56 -19.73 15.59
C GLY A 100 -5.99 -19.84 16.14
N PHE A 101 -6.79 -18.78 16.11
CA PHE A 101 -8.21 -18.91 16.42
C PHE A 101 -8.92 -19.72 15.33
N SER A 102 -9.74 -20.70 15.72
CA SER A 102 -10.43 -21.53 14.75
C SER A 102 -11.42 -20.71 13.93
N PRO A 103 -11.65 -21.06 12.64
CA PRO A 103 -12.59 -20.35 11.77
C PRO A 103 -14.00 -20.25 12.35
N ASP A 104 -14.44 -21.25 13.12
CA ASP A 104 -15.76 -21.29 13.77
C ASP A 104 -15.86 -20.37 14.98
N ALA A 105 -14.74 -20.15 15.69
CA ALA A 105 -14.67 -19.22 16.82
C ALA A 105 -14.56 -17.76 16.36
N VAL A 106 -14.01 -17.50 15.16
CA VAL A 106 -13.82 -16.15 14.65
C VAL A 106 -15.13 -15.59 14.08
N PRO A 107 -15.65 -14.50 14.66
CA PRO A 107 -16.96 -13.98 14.29
C PRO A 107 -17.01 -13.40 12.89
N SER A 108 -18.23 -13.27 12.35
CA SER A 108 -18.46 -12.61 11.06
C SER A 108 -18.03 -11.14 11.08
N LEU A 109 -17.77 -10.56 9.90
CA LEU A 109 -17.36 -9.15 9.77
C LEU A 109 -18.35 -8.18 10.40
N ALA A 110 -19.66 -8.48 10.28
CA ALA A 110 -20.71 -7.68 10.88
C ALA A 110 -20.66 -7.75 12.43
N THR A 111 -20.36 -8.92 12.98
CA THR A 111 -20.22 -9.13 14.42
C THR A 111 -18.97 -8.43 14.95
N ILE A 112 -17.83 -8.52 14.23
CA ILE A 112 -16.61 -7.76 14.55
C ILE A 112 -16.92 -6.25 14.58
N GLY A 113 -17.60 -5.72 13.56
CA GLY A 113 -18.00 -4.32 13.53
C GLY A 113 -18.89 -3.91 14.71
N ARG A 114 -19.81 -4.79 15.15
CA ARG A 114 -20.65 -4.53 16.34
C ARG A 114 -19.84 -4.54 17.65
N ILE A 115 -18.89 -5.48 17.79
CA ILE A 115 -17.98 -5.54 18.94
C ILE A 115 -17.17 -4.26 19.03
N LEU A 116 -16.51 -3.86 17.95
CA LEU A 116 -15.68 -2.63 17.90
C LEU A 116 -16.49 -1.38 18.24
N ARG A 117 -17.73 -1.29 17.75
CA ARG A 117 -18.63 -0.15 18.07
C ARG A 117 -19.00 -0.12 19.54
N ARG A 118 -19.33 -1.27 20.14
CA ARG A 118 -19.64 -1.36 21.58
C ARG A 118 -18.45 -1.04 22.46
N SER A 119 -17.24 -1.32 22.00
CA SER A 119 -15.99 -1.00 22.69
C SER A 119 -15.50 0.45 22.44
N GLY A 120 -16.27 1.30 21.73
CA GLY A 120 -15.86 2.66 21.43
C GLY A 120 -14.72 2.79 20.41
N LEU A 121 -14.37 1.69 19.73
CA LEU A 121 -13.22 1.59 18.81
C LEU A 121 -13.58 1.73 17.32
N SER A 122 -14.79 2.20 17.02
CA SER A 122 -15.28 2.36 15.66
C SER A 122 -15.73 3.79 15.43
N GLU A 123 -15.03 4.51 14.54
CA GLU A 123 -15.52 5.80 14.02
C GLU A 123 -16.49 5.55 12.86
N THR A 124 -17.59 6.26 12.84
CA THR A 124 -18.49 6.37 11.66
C THR A 124 -17.81 7.19 10.60
N LYS A 125 -17.09 6.52 9.67
CA LYS A 125 -16.58 7.18 8.47
C LYS A 125 -17.74 7.34 7.47
N GLY A 126 -17.91 8.54 6.92
CA GLY A 126 -18.75 8.75 5.76
C GLY A 126 -18.35 7.81 4.60
N ARG A 127 -19.29 7.51 3.70
CA ARG A 127 -19.01 6.70 2.50
C ARG A 127 -17.86 7.32 1.73
N GLY A 128 -16.74 6.62 1.64
CA GLY A 128 -15.62 7.01 0.79
C GLY A 128 -16.06 7.08 -0.68
N ARG A 129 -15.44 7.99 -1.45
CA ARG A 129 -15.63 8.03 -2.90
C ARG A 129 -15.31 6.64 -3.49
N PRO A 130 -16.11 6.15 -4.46
CA PRO A 130 -15.77 4.95 -5.19
C PRO A 130 -14.38 5.11 -5.82
N PRO A 131 -13.59 4.03 -5.92
CA PRO A 131 -12.30 4.09 -6.60
C PRO A 131 -12.52 4.55 -8.05
N LYS A 132 -11.72 5.52 -8.50
CA LYS A 132 -11.67 5.87 -9.91
C LYS A 132 -11.24 4.64 -10.71
N GLN A 133 -11.86 4.42 -11.86
CA GLN A 133 -11.41 3.40 -12.80
C GLN A 133 -9.96 3.74 -13.21
N LEU A 134 -9.11 2.71 -13.19
CA LEU A 134 -7.72 2.84 -13.61
C LEU A 134 -7.69 3.06 -15.12
N PRO A 135 -6.95 4.07 -15.63
CA PRO A 135 -6.71 4.18 -17.05
C PRO A 135 -5.91 2.98 -17.53
N THR A 136 -6.27 2.45 -18.66
CA THR A 136 -5.57 1.39 -19.36
C THR A 136 -4.53 2.01 -20.31
N GLY A 137 -3.41 2.44 -19.77
CA GLY A 137 -2.20 2.75 -20.56
C GLY A 137 -1.32 1.49 -20.72
N PRO A 138 -0.36 1.46 -21.65
CA PRO A 138 0.50 0.31 -21.92
C PRO A 138 1.58 0.10 -20.86
N LEU A 139 1.21 0.09 -19.58
CA LEU A 139 2.13 -0.22 -18.49
C LEU A 139 2.26 -1.72 -18.31
N SER A 140 3.47 -2.19 -17.99
CA SER A 140 3.74 -3.61 -17.73
C SER A 140 2.88 -4.13 -16.58
N SER A 141 2.21 -5.26 -16.78
CA SER A 141 1.62 -6.04 -15.70
C SER A 141 2.72 -6.81 -14.96
N ALA A 142 2.52 -7.05 -13.67
CA ALA A 142 3.41 -7.91 -12.89
C ALA A 142 2.71 -9.24 -12.67
N GLU A 143 3.20 -10.32 -13.28
CA GLU A 143 2.68 -11.67 -13.14
C GLU A 143 3.29 -12.39 -11.92
N GLY A 144 4.53 -12.02 -11.59
CA GLY A 144 5.26 -12.55 -10.44
C GLY A 144 6.04 -11.49 -9.66
N PRO A 145 6.61 -11.87 -8.49
CA PRO A 145 7.54 -11.01 -7.77
C PRO A 145 8.76 -10.68 -8.62
N ASN A 146 9.23 -9.42 -8.49
CA ASN A 146 10.37 -8.84 -9.21
C ASN A 146 10.17 -8.57 -10.70
N ASP A 147 8.99 -8.81 -11.27
CA ASP A 147 8.71 -8.37 -12.64
C ASP A 147 8.77 -6.84 -12.72
N VAL A 148 8.08 -6.16 -11.81
CA VAL A 148 8.03 -4.70 -11.75
C VAL A 148 8.21 -4.22 -10.33
N TRP A 149 9.23 -3.41 -10.11
CA TRP A 149 9.33 -2.61 -8.89
C TRP A 149 8.85 -1.19 -9.13
N THR A 150 8.12 -0.65 -8.18
CA THR A 150 7.68 0.74 -8.18
C THR A 150 8.51 1.54 -7.19
N VAL A 151 8.93 2.74 -7.58
CA VAL A 151 9.73 3.63 -6.74
C VAL A 151 9.11 5.02 -6.67
N ASP A 152 9.13 5.61 -5.48
CA ASP A 152 8.57 6.93 -5.25
C ASP A 152 9.13 7.55 -3.97
N PHE A 153 9.05 8.88 -3.85
CA PHE A 153 9.26 9.60 -2.59
C PHE A 153 7.92 9.88 -1.93
N LYS A 154 7.81 9.53 -0.65
CA LYS A 154 6.59 9.81 0.13
C LYS A 154 6.26 11.31 0.21
N GLY A 155 7.21 12.18 -0.13
CA GLY A 155 7.23 13.56 0.29
C GLY A 155 7.85 13.68 1.69
N TRP A 156 7.97 14.89 2.18
CA TRP A 156 8.72 15.17 3.40
C TRP A 156 7.85 15.66 4.55
N TRP A 157 8.37 15.49 5.76
CA TRP A 157 7.89 16.13 6.97
C TRP A 157 9.07 16.49 7.88
N LEU A 158 8.83 17.27 8.91
CA LEU A 158 9.84 17.61 9.89
C LEU A 158 9.77 16.66 11.09
N THR A 159 10.92 16.19 11.54
CA THR A 159 11.10 15.59 12.85
C THR A 159 11.03 16.68 13.93
N ARG A 160 10.91 16.30 15.21
CA ARG A 160 10.73 17.29 16.28
C ARG A 160 11.95 18.20 16.49
N ASP A 161 13.14 17.77 16.06
CA ASP A 161 14.37 18.58 16.02
C ASP A 161 14.43 19.54 14.81
N GLY A 162 13.34 19.63 14.02
CA GLY A 162 13.23 20.51 12.86
C GLY A 162 13.95 20.03 11.60
N ARG A 163 14.46 18.80 11.58
CA ARG A 163 15.12 18.22 10.39
C ARG A 163 14.11 17.60 9.44
N ARG A 164 14.40 17.70 8.13
CA ARG A 164 13.59 17.13 7.08
C ARG A 164 13.80 15.61 7.00
N CYS A 165 12.71 14.87 7.08
CA CYS A 165 12.63 13.45 6.79
C CYS A 165 11.88 13.26 5.48
N GLU A 166 12.50 12.64 4.49
CA GLU A 166 11.92 12.38 3.19
C GLU A 166 12.21 10.94 2.77
N PRO A 167 11.28 10.00 3.02
CA PRO A 167 11.52 8.61 2.73
C PRO A 167 11.44 8.28 1.24
N LEU A 168 12.46 7.57 0.75
CA LEU A 168 12.44 6.80 -0.47
C LEU A 168 11.72 5.48 -0.22
N THR A 169 10.81 5.13 -1.10
CA THR A 169 10.05 3.88 -1.06
C THR A 169 10.28 3.06 -2.32
N ILE A 170 10.65 1.78 -2.17
CA ILE A 170 10.79 0.82 -3.26
C ILE A 170 9.91 -0.36 -2.93
N ARG A 171 9.03 -0.74 -3.85
CA ARG A 171 8.02 -1.76 -3.61
C ARG A 171 7.87 -2.68 -4.81
N ASP A 172 7.77 -3.97 -4.55
CA ASP A 172 7.36 -4.96 -5.55
C ASP A 172 5.88 -4.81 -5.89
N LEU A 173 5.56 -4.71 -7.18
CA LEU A 173 4.20 -4.44 -7.65
C LEU A 173 3.27 -5.64 -7.42
N HIS A 174 3.75 -6.87 -7.67
CA HIS A 174 2.97 -8.09 -7.56
C HIS A 174 2.65 -8.41 -6.09
N SER A 175 3.67 -8.67 -5.32
CA SER A 175 3.54 -9.12 -3.91
C SER A 175 3.18 -8.01 -2.93
N ARG A 176 3.27 -6.74 -3.35
CA ARG A 176 3.12 -5.57 -2.48
C ARG A 176 4.25 -5.43 -1.44
N PHE A 177 5.28 -6.27 -1.51
CA PHE A 177 6.40 -6.26 -0.56
C PHE A 177 7.17 -4.94 -0.65
N LEU A 178 7.35 -4.31 0.50
CA LEU A 178 8.09 -3.05 0.62
C LEU A 178 9.57 -3.37 0.82
N LEU A 179 10.34 -3.26 -0.27
CA LEU A 179 11.76 -3.56 -0.32
C LEU A 179 12.58 -2.53 0.47
N CYS A 180 12.20 -1.26 0.33
CA CYS A 180 12.86 -0.14 1.00
C CYS A 180 11.83 0.88 1.51
N LEU A 181 12.08 1.41 2.70
CA LEU A 181 11.42 2.57 3.28
C LEU A 181 12.45 3.27 4.15
N ARG A 182 13.17 4.23 3.57
CA ARG A 182 14.34 4.84 4.20
C ARG A 182 14.39 6.34 3.93
N PRO A 183 14.60 7.19 4.95
CA PRO A 183 14.81 8.60 4.72
C PRO A 183 16.09 8.85 3.93
N VAL A 184 16.04 9.81 3.01
CA VAL A 184 17.20 10.34 2.31
C VAL A 184 17.39 11.80 2.72
N VAL A 185 18.62 12.23 2.86
CA VAL A 185 18.94 13.60 3.33
C VAL A 185 18.68 14.60 2.22
N ARG A 186 19.08 14.26 1.02
CA ARG A 186 18.88 15.03 -0.21
C ARG A 186 18.55 14.03 -1.33
N ARG A 187 17.69 14.41 -2.26
CA ARG A 187 17.38 13.55 -3.42
C ARG A 187 18.55 13.48 -4.42
N ARG A 188 19.79 13.34 -3.92
CA ARG A 188 20.98 13.26 -4.77
C ARG A 188 21.10 11.87 -5.39
N THR A 189 21.56 11.84 -6.63
CA THR A 189 21.73 10.60 -7.39
C THR A 189 22.65 9.60 -6.69
N ASP A 190 23.74 10.06 -6.08
CA ASP A 190 24.72 9.24 -5.37
C ASP A 190 24.11 8.56 -4.12
N GLU A 191 23.36 9.33 -3.32
CA GLU A 191 22.67 8.83 -2.13
C GLU A 191 21.61 7.78 -2.50
N VAL A 192 20.75 8.11 -3.48
CA VAL A 192 19.70 7.20 -3.93
C VAL A 192 20.30 5.94 -4.58
N ARG A 193 21.40 6.08 -5.32
CA ARG A 193 22.11 4.95 -5.92
C ARG A 193 22.63 4.01 -4.85
N ALA A 194 23.25 4.52 -3.78
CA ALA A 194 23.73 3.68 -2.68
C ALA A 194 22.60 2.85 -2.04
N VAL A 195 21.41 3.44 -1.87
CA VAL A 195 20.23 2.70 -1.41
C VAL A 195 19.84 1.59 -2.37
N PHE A 196 19.85 1.84 -3.68
CA PHE A 196 19.56 0.81 -4.67
C PHE A 196 20.62 -0.30 -4.70
N GLU A 197 21.90 0.01 -4.52
CA GLU A 197 22.97 -0.98 -4.45
C GLU A 197 22.75 -1.95 -3.27
N GLU A 198 22.36 -1.44 -2.10
CA GLU A 198 21.99 -2.27 -0.95
C GLU A 198 20.73 -3.12 -1.23
N VAL A 199 19.68 -2.52 -1.82
CA VAL A 199 18.43 -3.21 -2.14
C VAL A 199 18.67 -4.30 -3.20
N PHE A 200 19.41 -4.01 -4.25
CA PHE A 200 19.80 -4.99 -5.28
C PHE A 200 20.69 -6.11 -4.72
N GLY A 201 21.63 -5.77 -3.84
CA GLY A 201 22.46 -6.77 -3.16
C GLY A 201 21.64 -7.74 -2.31
N ARG A 202 20.59 -7.23 -1.64
CA ARG A 202 19.74 -8.03 -0.77
C ARG A 202 18.67 -8.84 -1.50
N TYR A 203 18.03 -8.25 -2.50
CA TYR A 203 16.82 -8.80 -3.12
C TYR A 203 17.01 -9.23 -4.58
N GLY A 204 18.15 -8.91 -5.20
CA GLY A 204 18.40 -9.11 -6.63
C GLY A 204 17.78 -8.00 -7.49
N LEU A 205 17.81 -8.18 -8.80
CA LEU A 205 17.39 -7.19 -9.77
C LEU A 205 15.95 -7.43 -10.25
N PRO A 206 15.13 -6.37 -10.44
CA PRO A 206 13.83 -6.50 -11.09
C PRO A 206 13.96 -6.49 -12.62
N GLY A 207 12.93 -6.96 -13.31
CA GLY A 207 12.82 -6.80 -14.77
C GLY A 207 12.55 -5.35 -15.18
N VAL A 208 11.71 -4.64 -14.41
CA VAL A 208 11.27 -3.27 -14.69
C VAL A 208 11.32 -2.42 -13.43
N ILE A 209 11.77 -1.18 -13.53
CA ILE A 209 11.56 -0.14 -12.51
C ILE A 209 10.60 0.90 -13.07
N ARG A 210 9.47 1.07 -12.37
CA ARG A 210 8.47 2.10 -12.65
C ARG A 210 8.62 3.26 -11.67
N SER A 211 8.79 4.48 -12.21
CA SER A 211 8.93 5.71 -11.42
C SER A 211 8.01 6.82 -11.91
N ASP A 212 7.92 7.89 -11.13
CA ASP A 212 7.44 9.17 -11.61
C ASP A 212 8.44 9.82 -12.60
N ASN A 213 8.08 10.99 -13.13
CA ASN A 213 8.93 11.77 -14.03
C ASN A 213 9.87 12.74 -13.30
N GLY A 214 9.99 12.61 -11.97
CA GLY A 214 10.78 13.49 -11.14
C GLY A 214 12.24 13.06 -10.97
N SER A 215 13.11 14.03 -10.69
CA SER A 215 14.51 13.75 -10.29
C SER A 215 14.54 13.00 -8.94
N PRO A 216 15.46 12.03 -8.77
CA PRO A 216 16.57 11.63 -9.64
C PRO A 216 16.23 10.52 -10.65
N PHE A 217 14.98 10.09 -10.77
CA PHE A 217 14.57 8.94 -11.59
C PHE A 217 14.50 9.28 -13.08
N ALA A 218 14.01 10.47 -13.38
CA ALA A 218 13.83 10.95 -14.74
C ALA A 218 14.30 12.40 -14.90
N SER A 219 14.60 12.79 -16.16
CA SER A 219 15.01 14.14 -16.56
C SER A 219 14.18 14.62 -17.75
N LEU A 220 13.71 15.85 -17.68
CA LEU A 220 13.02 16.47 -18.82
C LEU A 220 13.97 16.84 -19.96
N THR A 221 15.26 17.04 -19.67
CA THR A 221 16.28 17.50 -20.62
C THR A 221 17.24 16.39 -21.07
N GLY A 222 17.27 15.26 -20.36
CA GLY A 222 18.12 14.12 -20.70
C GLY A 222 17.63 13.39 -21.95
N PRO A 223 18.52 12.75 -22.74
CA PRO A 223 18.12 11.93 -23.87
C PRO A 223 17.24 10.79 -23.41
N CYS A 224 16.11 10.57 -24.07
CA CYS A 224 15.07 9.61 -23.65
C CYS A 224 14.67 9.80 -22.17
N GLY A 225 14.86 11.01 -21.63
CA GLY A 225 14.58 11.32 -20.23
C GLY A 225 15.52 10.65 -19.21
N LEU A 226 16.68 10.18 -19.63
CA LEU A 226 17.65 9.51 -18.76
C LEU A 226 18.28 10.48 -17.75
N THR A 227 18.52 9.95 -16.56
CA THR A 227 19.41 10.51 -15.53
C THR A 227 20.62 9.57 -15.36
N ARG A 228 21.64 9.97 -14.61
CA ARG A 228 22.74 9.07 -14.26
C ARG A 228 22.25 7.81 -13.51
N LEU A 229 21.20 7.93 -12.70
CA LEU A 229 20.60 6.80 -11.98
C LEU A 229 19.90 5.84 -12.93
N SER A 230 18.99 6.34 -13.77
CA SER A 230 18.24 5.49 -14.69
C SER A 230 19.13 4.94 -15.82
N ALA A 231 20.17 5.65 -16.24
CA ALA A 231 21.19 5.10 -17.13
C ALA A 231 21.92 3.91 -16.48
N TRP A 232 22.31 4.02 -15.21
CA TRP A 232 22.88 2.90 -14.48
C TRP A 232 21.93 1.70 -14.39
N TRP A 233 20.62 1.89 -14.12
CA TRP A 233 19.66 0.80 -14.14
C TRP A 233 19.61 0.08 -15.51
N ARG A 234 19.70 0.85 -16.59
CA ARG A 234 19.75 0.26 -17.95
C ARG A 234 20.97 -0.64 -18.16
N THR A 235 22.14 -0.24 -17.66
CA THR A 235 23.35 -1.10 -17.75
C THR A 235 23.22 -2.41 -16.95
N LEU A 236 22.31 -2.47 -15.97
CA LEU A 236 21.99 -3.69 -15.24
C LEU A 236 20.90 -4.56 -15.94
N GLY A 237 20.47 -4.17 -17.14
CA GLY A 237 19.42 -4.87 -17.89
C GLY A 237 17.98 -4.54 -17.44
N ILE A 238 17.81 -3.60 -16.50
CA ILE A 238 16.49 -3.22 -15.99
C ILE A 238 15.78 -2.30 -16.98
N LYS A 239 14.55 -2.62 -17.36
CA LYS A 239 13.70 -1.77 -18.19
C LYS A 239 13.17 -0.58 -17.37
N LEU A 240 13.09 0.59 -18.02
CA LEU A 240 12.59 1.82 -17.41
C LEU A 240 11.14 2.04 -17.84
N GLU A 241 10.27 2.27 -16.87
CA GLU A 241 8.88 2.60 -17.12
C GLU A 241 8.50 3.85 -16.33
N ARG A 242 7.73 4.74 -16.94
CA ARG A 242 7.30 5.99 -16.33
C ARG A 242 5.80 6.08 -16.34
N ILE A 243 5.25 6.61 -15.24
CA ILE A 243 3.83 6.95 -15.19
C ILE A 243 3.57 8.17 -16.08
N ASP A 244 2.40 8.21 -16.72
CA ASP A 244 1.98 9.35 -17.51
C ASP A 244 1.81 10.59 -16.62
N PRO A 245 2.22 11.77 -17.10
CA PRO A 245 2.00 13.02 -16.37
C PRO A 245 0.51 13.22 -16.05
N GLY A 246 0.20 13.50 -14.78
CA GLY A 246 -1.18 13.70 -14.34
C GLY A 246 -1.99 12.43 -14.08
N HIS A 247 -1.37 11.24 -14.16
CA HIS A 247 -1.99 9.94 -13.91
C HIS A 247 -1.42 9.22 -12.67
N PRO A 248 -1.57 9.80 -11.46
CA PRO A 248 -1.04 9.21 -10.22
C PRO A 248 -1.65 7.83 -9.92
N GLU A 249 -2.85 7.53 -10.42
CA GLU A 249 -3.51 6.24 -10.27
C GLU A 249 -2.69 5.08 -10.85
N GLN A 250 -1.81 5.33 -11.83
CA GLN A 250 -0.87 4.33 -12.36
C GLN A 250 0.13 3.85 -11.29
N ASN A 251 0.29 4.63 -10.20
CA ASN A 251 1.04 4.26 -9.00
C ASN A 251 0.14 4.15 -7.75
N GLY A 252 -1.17 3.94 -7.92
CA GLY A 252 -2.18 3.94 -6.86
C GLY A 252 -1.90 2.97 -5.70
N GLY A 253 -1.04 1.97 -5.92
CA GLY A 253 -0.54 1.09 -4.86
C GLY A 253 0.41 1.80 -3.89
N HIS A 254 1.29 2.68 -4.39
CA HIS A 254 2.16 3.54 -3.60
C HIS A 254 1.35 4.61 -2.85
N GLU A 255 0.43 5.29 -3.53
CA GLU A 255 -0.41 6.30 -2.90
C GLU A 255 -1.16 5.77 -1.69
N ARG A 256 -1.75 4.57 -1.81
CA ARG A 256 -2.45 3.92 -0.70
C ARG A 256 -1.50 3.61 0.46
N MET A 257 -0.34 3.05 0.17
CA MET A 257 0.69 2.75 1.17
C MET A 257 1.21 4.04 1.82
N HIS A 258 1.45 5.10 1.04
CA HIS A 258 1.83 6.42 1.54
C HIS A 258 0.73 7.05 2.42
N GLY A 259 -0.54 6.82 2.10
CA GLY A 259 -1.68 7.23 2.94
C GLY A 259 -1.71 6.51 4.29
N ASP A 260 -1.37 5.21 4.32
CA ASP A 260 -1.25 4.45 5.56
C ASP A 260 -0.06 4.94 6.39
N LEU A 261 1.11 5.13 5.77
CA LEU A 261 2.31 5.66 6.41
C LEU A 261 2.09 7.06 7.02
N ALA A 262 1.37 7.94 6.28
CA ALA A 262 1.04 9.26 6.78
C ALA A 262 0.20 9.21 8.07
N ARG A 263 -0.76 8.31 8.14
CA ARG A 263 -1.64 8.15 9.30
C ARG A 263 -0.93 7.51 10.50
N GLU A 264 -0.08 6.51 10.24
CA GLU A 264 0.48 5.64 11.27
C GLU A 264 1.83 6.11 11.80
N VAL A 265 2.60 6.86 10.99
CA VAL A 265 3.95 7.34 11.36
C VAL A 265 4.05 8.87 11.33
N GLN A 266 3.73 9.49 10.18
CA GLN A 266 3.98 10.92 9.95
C GLN A 266 3.19 11.85 10.90
N ARG A 267 2.01 11.44 11.38
CA ARG A 267 1.18 12.26 12.30
C ARG A 267 1.87 12.55 13.64
N GLN A 268 2.77 11.69 14.06
CA GLN A 268 3.52 11.83 15.31
C GLN A 268 5.01 11.63 15.03
N PRO A 269 5.71 12.65 14.49
CA PRO A 269 7.11 12.53 14.12
C PRO A 269 7.99 12.18 15.32
N ALA A 270 9.06 11.42 15.08
CA ALA A 270 10.08 11.12 16.08
C ALA A 270 10.88 12.36 16.50
N ALA A 271 11.70 12.26 17.53
CA ALA A 271 12.53 13.36 17.99
C ALA A 271 13.59 13.71 16.94
N THR A 272 14.20 12.71 16.30
CA THR A 272 15.28 12.86 15.33
C THR A 272 15.03 12.03 14.06
N VAL A 273 15.74 12.33 12.97
CA VAL A 273 15.69 11.54 11.73
C VAL A 273 16.14 10.10 11.96
N ALA A 274 17.13 9.88 12.82
CA ALA A 274 17.61 8.52 13.14
C ALA A 274 16.54 7.68 13.85
N GLU A 275 15.82 8.27 14.80
CA GLU A 275 14.68 7.60 15.45
C GLU A 275 13.52 7.36 14.47
N GLU A 276 13.29 8.32 13.55
CA GLU A 276 12.27 8.17 12.52
C GLU A 276 12.62 7.03 11.58
N GLU A 277 13.89 6.87 11.19
CA GLU A 277 14.36 5.75 10.37
C GLU A 277 14.09 4.40 11.05
N LEU A 278 14.36 4.28 12.34
CA LEU A 278 14.03 3.06 13.10
C LEU A 278 12.52 2.78 13.17
N ARG A 279 11.69 3.83 13.23
CA ARG A 279 10.23 3.69 13.21
C ARG A 279 9.74 3.27 11.82
N LEU A 280 10.31 3.85 10.77
CA LEU A 280 10.01 3.49 9.39
C LEU A 280 10.38 2.05 9.10
N GLU A 281 11.53 1.58 9.58
CA GLU A 281 11.96 0.19 9.43
C GLU A 281 11.03 -0.78 10.18
N ARG A 282 10.64 -0.48 11.43
CA ARG A 282 9.64 -1.28 12.17
C ARG A 282 8.32 -1.34 11.44
N TRP A 283 7.87 -0.20 10.89
CA TRP A 283 6.64 -0.14 10.11
C TRP A 283 6.74 -0.96 8.82
N ARG A 284 7.88 -0.92 8.13
CA ARG A 284 8.16 -1.72 6.93
C ARG A 284 8.10 -3.22 7.25
N VAL A 285 8.71 -3.65 8.32
CA VAL A 285 8.67 -5.05 8.77
C VAL A 285 7.24 -5.48 9.08
N GLU A 286 6.50 -4.68 9.85
CA GLU A 286 5.08 -4.95 10.14
C GLU A 286 4.22 -4.96 8.88
N PHE A 287 4.43 -4.02 7.95
CA PHE A 287 3.73 -3.97 6.68
C PHE A 287 3.92 -5.26 5.88
N ASN A 288 5.14 -5.77 5.83
CA ASN A 288 5.49 -6.95 5.05
C ASN A 288 5.05 -8.27 5.71
N LEU A 289 5.13 -8.38 7.04
CA LEU A 289 5.01 -9.66 7.74
C LEU A 289 3.72 -9.80 8.57
N GLU A 290 3.07 -8.69 8.94
CA GLU A 290 1.89 -8.74 9.80
C GLU A 290 0.62 -8.16 9.16
N ARG A 291 0.74 -7.36 8.08
CA ARG A 291 -0.41 -6.65 7.50
C ARG A 291 -1.07 -7.46 6.38
N PRO A 292 -2.30 -7.99 6.58
CA PRO A 292 -3.05 -8.66 5.52
C PRO A 292 -3.46 -7.68 4.41
N HIS A 293 -3.35 -8.10 3.16
CA HIS A 293 -3.75 -7.33 1.99
C HIS A 293 -4.92 -7.96 1.24
N GLU A 294 -6.00 -7.20 1.01
CA GLU A 294 -7.18 -7.70 0.29
C GLU A 294 -6.82 -8.17 -1.13
N ALA A 295 -5.94 -7.43 -1.82
CA ALA A 295 -5.49 -7.78 -3.17
C ALA A 295 -4.64 -9.07 -3.22
N LEU A 296 -4.17 -9.57 -2.09
CA LEU A 296 -3.43 -10.82 -1.96
C LEU A 296 -4.28 -11.92 -1.29
N GLY A 297 -5.61 -11.81 -1.33
CA GLY A 297 -6.48 -12.76 -0.64
C GLY A 297 -6.27 -12.80 0.87
N MET A 298 -5.95 -11.68 1.49
CA MET A 298 -5.60 -11.55 2.92
C MET A 298 -4.26 -12.18 3.33
N LYS A 299 -3.41 -12.60 2.39
CA LYS A 299 -2.02 -12.92 2.68
C LYS A 299 -1.24 -11.66 3.03
N VAL A 300 -0.13 -11.81 3.75
CA VAL A 300 0.84 -10.73 3.94
C VAL A 300 1.84 -10.71 2.78
N PRO A 301 2.44 -9.55 2.44
CA PRO A 301 3.41 -9.45 1.35
C PRO A 301 4.55 -10.46 1.43
N GLY A 302 5.07 -10.73 2.63
CA GLY A 302 6.16 -11.67 2.85
C GLY A 302 5.84 -13.14 2.56
N GLU A 303 4.55 -13.52 2.47
CA GLU A 303 4.13 -14.86 2.05
C GLU A 303 4.12 -15.04 0.52
N VAL A 304 4.15 -13.94 -0.22
CA VAL A 304 4.08 -13.95 -1.68
C VAL A 304 5.42 -13.61 -2.30
N TYR A 305 6.21 -12.75 -1.63
CA TYR A 305 7.49 -12.27 -2.12
C TYR A 305 8.62 -13.29 -1.93
N HIS A 306 9.46 -13.41 -2.93
CA HIS A 306 10.77 -14.06 -2.88
C HIS A 306 11.81 -13.22 -3.63
N PRO A 307 13.09 -13.25 -3.23
CA PRO A 307 14.14 -12.51 -3.93
C PRO A 307 14.30 -12.95 -5.39
N SER A 308 14.75 -12.02 -6.23
CA SER A 308 15.04 -12.29 -7.64
C SER A 308 16.20 -13.30 -7.79
N SER A 309 16.11 -14.13 -8.80
CA SER A 309 17.21 -15.00 -9.22
C SER A 309 18.35 -14.21 -9.87
N GLN A 310 18.06 -13.07 -10.52
CA GLN A 310 19.08 -12.20 -11.10
C GLN A 310 19.79 -11.41 -10.00
N LYS A 311 21.08 -11.62 -9.82
CA LYS A 311 21.88 -10.92 -8.81
C LYS A 311 22.59 -9.70 -9.41
N LEU A 312 22.93 -8.73 -8.58
CA LEU A 312 23.66 -7.54 -9.01
C LEU A 312 24.98 -7.87 -9.72
N GLY A 313 25.68 -8.92 -9.28
CA GLY A 313 26.94 -9.37 -9.90
C GLY A 313 26.78 -10.14 -11.23
N ASP A 314 25.56 -10.54 -11.57
CA ASP A 314 25.28 -11.29 -12.80
C ASP A 314 25.02 -10.36 -14.00
N ALA A 315 24.89 -9.06 -13.76
CA ALA A 315 24.65 -8.08 -14.80
C ALA A 315 25.81 -8.04 -15.78
N ARG A 316 25.55 -8.40 -17.04
CA ARG A 316 26.56 -8.36 -18.11
C ARG A 316 26.50 -7.02 -18.83
N PRO A 317 27.66 -6.48 -19.28
CA PRO A 317 27.68 -5.31 -20.14
C PRO A 317 26.83 -5.54 -21.40
N TYR A 318 26.15 -4.52 -21.85
CA TYR A 318 25.38 -4.60 -23.08
C TYR A 318 26.32 -4.82 -24.27
N VAL A 319 26.00 -5.79 -25.11
CA VAL A 319 26.78 -6.12 -26.30
C VAL A 319 26.16 -5.44 -27.50
N TYR A 320 26.89 -4.51 -28.09
CA TYR A 320 26.48 -3.85 -29.32
C TYR A 320 26.78 -4.73 -30.54
N PRO A 321 26.00 -4.63 -31.64
CA PRO A 321 26.34 -5.27 -32.93
C PRO A 321 27.76 -4.97 -33.36
N LEU A 322 28.37 -5.91 -34.11
CA LEU A 322 29.78 -5.81 -34.50
C LEU A 322 30.08 -4.65 -35.46
N ASP A 323 29.10 -4.20 -36.20
CA ASP A 323 29.16 -3.08 -37.12
C ASP A 323 29.02 -1.72 -36.44
N PHE A 324 28.69 -1.71 -35.12
CA PHE A 324 28.59 -0.46 -34.36
C PHE A 324 29.98 -0.02 -33.87
N GLU A 325 30.29 1.24 -34.08
CA GLU A 325 31.46 1.87 -33.49
C GLU A 325 31.20 2.17 -32.02
N ARG A 326 31.96 1.55 -31.09
CA ARG A 326 31.82 1.78 -29.67
C ARG A 326 32.61 2.98 -29.16
N ARG A 327 32.00 3.83 -28.36
CA ARG A 327 32.65 4.99 -27.75
C ARG A 327 32.31 5.07 -26.25
N ARG A 328 33.33 5.39 -25.46
CA ARG A 328 33.13 5.68 -24.05
C ARG A 328 32.85 7.17 -23.89
N VAL A 329 31.74 7.48 -23.17
CA VAL A 329 31.36 8.85 -22.86
C VAL A 329 32.21 9.36 -21.70
N ALA A 330 32.84 10.51 -21.88
CA ALA A 330 33.61 11.18 -20.81
C ALA A 330 32.70 11.64 -19.65
N LYS A 331 33.28 12.00 -18.51
CA LYS A 331 32.52 12.38 -17.31
C LYS A 331 31.56 13.56 -17.54
N ASP A 332 31.95 14.46 -18.43
CA ASP A 332 31.21 15.66 -18.86
C ASP A 332 30.11 15.38 -19.88
N GLY A 333 29.93 14.13 -20.29
CA GLY A 333 28.91 13.74 -21.26
C GLY A 333 29.35 13.79 -22.73
N CYS A 334 30.64 14.01 -23.03
CA CYS A 334 31.20 14.12 -24.34
C CYS A 334 31.78 12.80 -24.84
N ILE A 335 31.79 12.62 -26.17
CA ILE A 335 32.60 11.61 -26.89
C ILE A 335 33.57 12.27 -27.86
N LEU A 336 34.66 11.59 -28.15
CA LEU A 336 35.57 11.98 -29.21
C LEU A 336 35.21 11.25 -30.51
N LEU A 337 34.90 12.00 -31.54
CA LEU A 337 34.58 11.48 -32.88
C LEU A 337 35.45 12.16 -33.94
N GLN A 338 36.34 11.39 -34.60
CA GLN A 338 37.27 11.90 -35.60
C GLN A 338 38.04 13.16 -35.16
N GLY A 339 38.56 13.15 -33.92
CA GLY A 339 39.30 14.27 -33.34
C GLY A 339 38.47 15.44 -32.80
N GLN A 340 37.16 15.41 -32.96
CA GLN A 340 36.23 16.43 -32.46
C GLN A 340 35.45 15.95 -31.27
N THR A 341 35.17 16.86 -30.32
CA THR A 341 34.38 16.60 -29.15
C THR A 341 32.89 16.84 -29.42
N VAL A 342 32.09 15.82 -29.20
CA VAL A 342 30.61 15.88 -29.39
C VAL A 342 29.95 15.65 -28.05
N TYR A 343 29.15 16.60 -27.57
CA TYR A 343 28.38 16.48 -26.37
C TYR A 343 27.13 15.60 -26.57
N LEU A 344 26.98 14.58 -25.78
CA LEU A 344 25.80 13.71 -25.79
C LEU A 344 24.88 14.01 -24.59
N SER A 345 25.35 13.74 -23.38
CA SER A 345 24.64 14.02 -22.14
C SER A 345 25.50 13.63 -20.93
N GLU A 346 25.44 14.42 -19.87
CA GLU A 346 26.01 14.04 -18.58
C GLU A 346 25.38 12.79 -17.96
N ALA A 347 24.13 12.49 -18.32
CA ALA A 347 23.44 11.28 -17.84
C ALA A 347 24.16 10.00 -18.30
N LEU A 348 24.87 10.06 -19.42
CA LEU A 348 25.63 8.95 -20.02
C LEU A 348 27.11 8.96 -19.60
N GLY A 349 27.53 9.91 -18.79
CA GLY A 349 28.93 10.05 -18.36
C GLY A 349 29.50 8.75 -17.81
N ARG A 350 30.68 8.35 -18.32
CA ARG A 350 31.40 7.09 -18.03
C ARG A 350 30.74 5.81 -18.57
N GLN A 351 29.62 5.92 -19.33
CA GLN A 351 28.99 4.80 -20.01
C GLN A 351 29.58 4.55 -21.38
N GLU A 352 29.37 3.36 -21.94
CA GLU A 352 29.67 3.04 -23.32
C GLU A 352 28.41 3.23 -24.18
N VAL A 353 28.59 3.77 -25.40
CA VAL A 353 27.53 3.95 -26.39
C VAL A 353 27.95 3.30 -27.72
N GLY A 354 26.96 2.80 -28.45
CA GLY A 354 27.15 2.30 -29.82
C GLY A 354 26.77 3.36 -30.85
N LEU A 355 27.57 3.53 -31.87
CA LEU A 355 27.32 4.43 -33.01
C LEU A 355 26.99 3.59 -34.24
N GLU A 356 25.74 3.55 -34.62
CA GLU A 356 25.24 2.95 -35.85
C GLU A 356 25.46 3.93 -37.00
N ARG A 357 26.12 3.51 -38.08
CA ARG A 357 26.34 4.34 -39.28
C ARG A 357 25.09 4.31 -40.16
N LEU A 358 24.33 5.41 -40.20
CA LEU A 358 23.18 5.55 -41.09
C LEU A 358 23.60 6.06 -42.48
N SER A 359 24.63 6.93 -42.57
CA SER A 359 25.21 7.46 -43.80
C SER A 359 26.62 7.96 -43.50
N GLU A 360 27.29 8.48 -44.53
CA GLU A 360 28.62 9.14 -44.40
C GLU A 360 28.58 10.32 -43.41
N ALA A 361 27.45 11.04 -43.38
CA ALA A 361 27.29 12.23 -42.57
C ALA A 361 26.47 12.02 -41.29
N CYS A 362 25.88 10.84 -41.07
CA CYS A 362 24.95 10.63 -39.95
C CYS A 362 25.24 9.32 -39.21
N ARG A 363 25.32 9.40 -37.89
CA ARG A 363 25.40 8.24 -36.99
C ARG A 363 24.31 8.32 -35.94
N ARG A 364 23.61 7.20 -35.70
CA ARG A 364 22.66 7.07 -34.59
C ARG A 364 23.41 6.60 -33.35
N VAL A 365 23.12 7.25 -32.24
CA VAL A 365 23.71 6.94 -30.94
C VAL A 365 22.78 6.02 -30.16
N TRP A 366 23.27 4.86 -29.83
CA TRP A 366 22.58 3.87 -29.00
C TRP A 366 23.19 3.81 -27.60
N PHE A 367 22.34 3.81 -26.61
CA PHE A 367 22.70 3.47 -25.23
C PHE A 367 21.91 2.26 -24.79
N CYS A 368 22.59 1.12 -24.64
CA CYS A 368 21.93 -0.19 -24.61
C CYS A 368 20.98 -0.32 -25.81
N ASP A 369 19.71 -0.63 -25.55
CA ASP A 369 18.66 -0.74 -26.58
C ASP A 369 17.90 0.57 -26.85
N LEU A 370 18.38 1.69 -26.34
CA LEU A 370 17.73 3.00 -26.51
C LEU A 370 18.46 3.86 -27.55
N ALA A 371 17.75 4.32 -28.57
CA ALA A 371 18.25 5.34 -29.51
C ALA A 371 18.22 6.71 -28.79
N VAL A 372 19.36 7.18 -28.34
CA VAL A 372 19.47 8.40 -27.52
C VAL A 372 19.70 9.68 -28.30
N GLY A 373 19.94 9.58 -29.60
CA GLY A 373 20.10 10.72 -30.49
C GLY A 373 20.78 10.35 -31.82
N GLU A 374 20.97 11.33 -32.64
CA GLU A 374 21.75 11.22 -33.90
C GLU A 374 22.85 12.28 -33.90
N ILE A 375 24.02 11.91 -34.41
CA ILE A 375 25.14 12.81 -34.64
C ILE A 375 25.21 13.05 -36.14
N VAL A 376 25.06 14.30 -36.56
CA VAL A 376 25.07 14.70 -37.96
C VAL A 376 26.29 15.59 -38.20
N ARG A 377 27.01 15.31 -39.26
CA ARG A 377 28.11 16.17 -39.73
C ARG A 377 27.50 17.45 -40.32
N ASP A 378 27.95 18.60 -39.85
CA ASP A 378 27.52 19.92 -40.31
C ASP A 378 28.76 20.77 -40.61
N GLY A 379 29.09 20.89 -41.91
CA GLY A 379 30.36 21.45 -42.34
C GLY A 379 31.54 20.64 -41.81
N ASP A 380 32.45 21.32 -41.12
CA ASP A 380 33.63 20.71 -40.51
C ASP A 380 33.35 20.14 -39.10
N GLY A 381 32.13 20.29 -38.57
CA GLY A 381 31.75 19.88 -37.21
C GLY A 381 30.71 18.78 -37.10
N TYR A 382 30.41 18.40 -35.88
CA TYR A 382 29.35 17.43 -35.55
C TYR A 382 28.31 18.05 -34.60
N THR A 383 27.05 17.89 -34.96
CA THR A 383 25.91 18.36 -34.10
C THR A 383 25.08 17.18 -33.71
N ARG A 384 24.66 17.14 -32.42
CA ARG A 384 23.70 16.15 -31.93
C ARG A 384 22.27 16.61 -32.19
N ARG A 385 21.43 15.72 -32.71
CA ARG A 385 19.98 15.90 -32.84
C ARG A 385 19.25 14.85 -32.03
N PRO A 386 17.99 15.10 -31.57
CA PRO A 386 17.15 14.06 -31.00
C PRO A 386 17.01 12.87 -31.96
N ALA A 387 16.89 11.65 -31.47
CA ALA A 387 16.56 10.50 -32.30
C ALA A 387 15.14 10.66 -32.86
N ALA A 388 14.94 10.21 -34.10
CA ALA A 388 13.58 10.12 -34.66
C ALA A 388 12.72 9.18 -33.78
N PRO A 389 11.41 9.48 -33.58
CA PRO A 389 10.52 8.58 -32.84
C PRO A 389 10.42 7.23 -33.57
N ALA A 390 10.41 6.14 -32.79
CA ALA A 390 10.23 4.75 -33.21
C ALA A 390 11.43 4.14 -34.00
N CYS A 391 12.62 4.11 -33.38
CA CYS A 391 13.63 3.15 -33.81
C CYS A 391 13.47 1.86 -32.97
N GLN A 392 13.24 0.74 -33.66
CA GLN A 392 13.35 -0.57 -33.02
C GLN A 392 14.79 -0.79 -32.56
N PRO A 393 15.01 -1.38 -31.37
CA PRO A 393 16.35 -1.73 -30.93
C PRO A 393 17.01 -2.67 -31.96
N PRO A 394 18.34 -2.55 -32.15
CA PRO A 394 19.05 -3.47 -33.02
C PRO A 394 18.85 -4.91 -32.55
N PRO A 395 18.74 -5.89 -33.45
CA PRO A 395 18.69 -7.29 -33.05
C PRO A 395 19.97 -7.63 -32.30
N THR A 396 19.82 -7.99 -31.02
CA THR A 396 20.91 -8.50 -30.22
C THR A 396 21.05 -9.99 -30.51
N ASP A 397 22.05 -10.37 -31.28
CA ASP A 397 22.45 -11.76 -31.44
C ASP A 397 23.09 -12.31 -30.18
N CYS A 398 22.47 -12.30 -29.07
CA CYS A 398 22.90 -13.02 -27.85
C CYS A 398 22.14 -12.55 -26.61
N ASN A 399 20.90 -12.94 -26.48
CA ASN A 399 20.36 -13.26 -25.19
C ASN A 399 19.66 -14.62 -25.31
N PRO A 400 20.31 -15.72 -24.92
CA PRO A 400 19.58 -16.97 -24.78
C PRO A 400 18.53 -16.75 -23.69
N CYS A 401 17.28 -16.76 -24.11
CA CYS A 401 16.15 -16.99 -23.22
C CYS A 401 16.51 -18.21 -22.35
N PRO A 402 16.41 -18.17 -21.04
CA PRO A 402 16.57 -19.39 -20.25
C PRO A 402 15.46 -20.33 -20.70
N ASP A 403 15.88 -21.45 -21.34
CA ASP A 403 15.04 -22.56 -21.70
C ASP A 403 14.13 -22.96 -20.54
N ASN A 404 12.84 -22.81 -20.75
CA ASN A 404 11.84 -23.61 -20.08
C ASN A 404 12.09 -25.08 -20.48
N LYS A 405 12.71 -25.86 -19.63
CA LYS A 405 12.66 -27.32 -19.71
C LYS A 405 12.09 -27.86 -18.41
N VAL A 406 10.88 -28.41 -18.62
CA VAL A 406 10.21 -29.55 -17.94
C VAL A 406 10.22 -29.56 -16.43
#